data_1fc8a2ebda8e2b94b306a724c20d0b93
#
_entry.id   1fc8a2ebda8e2b94b306a724c20d0b93
#
_cell.length_a   1.000
_cell.length_b   1.000
_cell.length_c   1.000
_cell.angle_alpha   90.00
_cell.angle_beta   90.00
_cell.angle_gamma   90.00
#
_symmetry.space_group_name_H-M   'P 1'
#
loop_
_entity.id
_entity.type
_entity.pdbx_description
1 polymer ?
#
loop_
_entity_poly.entity_id
_entity_poly.type
_entity_poly.pdbx_seq_one_letter_code
_entity_poly.pdbx_strand_id
1 'polypeptide(L)'
;MLNNPLRLLQVEHVDDLPVLWAQIQKMRIPALLDQAFPAHGLWQGALSFGEVAGVWLMFITSQGDHCLSHVQPWAAERLSTLSACVGKPIRPLDFSDDRLAEMLDRLAKTDPWAAVETGINDVVLRVYELGQPSSAPIRIDSTSAKTYAEVDAQGLFQLGHSKDHRPDLPQVKISLSTLDPLGLPLTTTVVGGNCADDPLYVPEIKRVQQTVGVGGKTYIGDCKMGALETRAW
;
A
#
# COMPACT_ATOMS: atom_id res chain seq x y z
N MET A 1 1.02 12.20 -56.89
CA MET A 1 -0.08 12.16 -55.91
C MET A 1 0.24 11.10 -54.91
N LEU A 2 0.69 11.51 -53.72
CA LEU A 2 1.00 10.58 -52.62
C LEU A 2 -0.31 10.24 -51.91
N ASN A 3 -0.96 9.15 -52.29
CA ASN A 3 -2.02 8.53 -51.54
C ASN A 3 -1.37 7.77 -50.35
N ASN A 4 -1.05 8.49 -49.30
CA ASN A 4 -0.71 7.86 -48.06
C ASN A 4 -2.03 7.71 -47.29
N PRO A 5 -2.63 6.51 -47.20
CA PRO A 5 -3.86 6.35 -46.42
C PRO A 5 -3.53 6.71 -44.96
N LEU A 6 -4.29 7.64 -44.40
CA LEU A 6 -4.25 7.93 -42.98
C LEU A 6 -4.45 6.60 -42.23
N ARG A 7 -3.38 6.08 -41.67
CA ARG A 7 -3.45 4.89 -40.81
C ARG A 7 -3.91 5.35 -39.46
N LEU A 8 -5.11 4.96 -39.05
CA LEU A 8 -5.54 5.15 -37.70
C LEU A 8 -4.58 4.37 -36.80
N LEU A 9 -3.74 5.10 -36.07
CA LEU A 9 -2.95 4.55 -34.97
C LEU A 9 -3.88 4.33 -33.79
N GLN A 10 -3.45 3.56 -32.85
CA GLN A 10 -4.23 3.28 -31.62
C GLN A 10 -4.58 4.59 -30.90
N VAL A 11 -5.81 4.72 -30.43
CA VAL A 11 -6.24 5.80 -29.54
C VAL A 11 -6.23 5.27 -28.14
N GLU A 12 -5.54 5.94 -27.24
CA GLU A 12 -5.44 5.57 -25.82
C GLU A 12 -6.02 6.67 -24.94
N HIS A 13 -6.64 6.27 -23.84
CA HIS A 13 -7.00 7.17 -22.76
C HIS A 13 -5.79 7.43 -21.87
N VAL A 14 -5.39 8.70 -21.78
CA VAL A 14 -4.26 9.11 -20.94
C VAL A 14 -4.68 9.28 -19.48
N ASP A 15 -5.90 9.79 -19.27
CA ASP A 15 -6.53 10.02 -17.97
C ASP A 15 -5.56 10.78 -17.01
N ASP A 16 -5.52 10.37 -15.76
CA ASP A 16 -4.65 10.93 -14.70
C ASP A 16 -3.29 10.21 -14.58
N LEU A 17 -2.99 9.26 -15.44
CA LEU A 17 -1.83 8.37 -15.32
C LEU A 17 -0.48 9.08 -15.25
N PRO A 18 -0.19 10.13 -16.08
CA PRO A 18 1.09 10.84 -15.96
C PRO A 18 1.26 11.56 -14.63
N VAL A 19 0.16 12.08 -14.06
CA VAL A 19 0.19 12.77 -12.75
C VAL A 19 0.43 11.76 -11.62
N LEU A 20 -0.28 10.62 -11.66
CA LEU A 20 -0.10 9.54 -10.70
C LEU A 20 1.33 8.98 -10.75
N TRP A 21 1.85 8.72 -11.96
CA TRP A 21 3.21 8.24 -12.11
C TRP A 21 4.25 9.24 -11.59
N ALA A 22 4.09 10.51 -11.92
CA ALA A 22 4.98 11.56 -11.41
C ALA A 22 4.97 11.62 -9.87
N GLN A 23 3.80 11.45 -9.25
CA GLN A 23 3.67 11.41 -7.81
C GLN A 23 4.31 10.14 -7.20
N ILE A 24 4.09 8.97 -7.78
CA ILE A 24 4.70 7.69 -7.39
C ILE A 24 6.23 7.78 -7.46
N GLN A 25 6.78 8.40 -8.50
CA GLN A 25 8.21 8.64 -8.65
C GLN A 25 8.74 9.63 -7.60
N LYS A 26 8.03 10.74 -7.38
CA LYS A 26 8.39 11.73 -6.37
C LYS A 26 8.45 11.13 -4.96
N MET A 27 7.56 10.18 -4.66
CA MET A 27 7.56 9.41 -3.42
C MET A 27 8.59 8.27 -3.41
N ARG A 28 9.34 8.05 -4.49
CA ARG A 28 10.35 7.02 -4.66
C ARG A 28 9.83 5.59 -4.44
N ILE A 29 8.54 5.36 -4.62
CA ILE A 29 7.90 4.05 -4.36
C ILE A 29 8.58 2.92 -5.15
N PRO A 30 8.80 3.02 -6.48
CA PRO A 30 9.47 1.95 -7.21
C PRO A 30 10.87 1.62 -6.68
N ALA A 31 11.67 2.64 -6.39
CA ALA A 31 13.04 2.45 -5.93
C ALA A 31 13.10 1.78 -4.53
N LEU A 32 12.20 2.17 -3.64
CA LEU A 32 12.11 1.57 -2.29
C LEU A 32 11.65 0.11 -2.37
N LEU A 33 10.69 -0.19 -3.23
CA LEU A 33 10.24 -1.55 -3.47
C LEU A 33 11.33 -2.41 -4.10
N ASP A 34 12.07 -1.91 -5.08
CA ASP A 34 13.17 -2.65 -5.71
C ASP A 34 14.32 -2.94 -4.73
N GLN A 35 14.57 -2.01 -3.80
CA GLN A 35 15.56 -2.22 -2.74
C GLN A 35 15.14 -3.33 -1.77
N ALA A 36 13.87 -3.37 -1.39
CA ALA A 36 13.33 -4.35 -0.44
C ALA A 36 13.04 -5.72 -1.09
N PHE A 37 12.64 -5.71 -2.35
CA PHE A 37 12.21 -6.89 -3.11
C PHE A 37 12.99 -7.00 -4.44
N PRO A 38 14.30 -7.26 -4.41
CA PRO A 38 15.09 -7.36 -5.62
C PRO A 38 14.55 -8.43 -6.57
N ALA A 39 14.69 -8.20 -7.87
CA ALA A 39 14.28 -9.16 -8.88
C ALA A 39 15.01 -10.50 -8.69
N HIS A 40 14.28 -11.61 -8.80
CA HIS A 40 14.87 -12.95 -8.83
C HIS A 40 15.17 -13.38 -10.27
N GLY A 41 15.94 -14.47 -10.42
CA GLY A 41 16.41 -14.90 -11.74
C GLY A 41 15.34 -15.30 -12.75
N LEU A 42 14.10 -15.55 -12.30
CA LEU A 42 12.95 -15.84 -13.15
C LEU A 42 12.09 -14.60 -13.49
N TRP A 43 12.45 -13.44 -12.95
CA TRP A 43 11.73 -12.19 -13.23
C TRP A 43 11.94 -11.78 -14.68
N GLN A 44 10.89 -11.78 -15.48
CA GLN A 44 10.92 -11.51 -16.91
C GLN A 44 10.41 -10.10 -17.24
N GLY A 45 10.86 -9.58 -18.38
CA GLY A 45 10.42 -8.28 -18.88
C GLY A 45 11.38 -7.14 -18.53
N ALA A 46 11.06 -5.94 -19.01
CA ALA A 46 11.89 -4.74 -18.84
C ALA A 46 11.62 -4.01 -17.53
N LEU A 47 10.47 -4.26 -16.91
CA LEU A 47 10.03 -3.58 -15.70
C LEU A 47 10.61 -4.26 -14.46
N SER A 48 11.07 -3.46 -13.50
CA SER A 48 11.43 -3.93 -12.17
C SER A 48 10.19 -4.28 -11.33
N PHE A 49 10.39 -4.90 -10.18
CA PHE A 49 9.32 -5.17 -9.22
C PHE A 49 8.58 -3.88 -8.81
N GLY A 50 9.33 -2.85 -8.47
CA GLY A 50 8.79 -1.56 -8.06
C GLY A 50 8.07 -0.82 -9.19
N GLU A 51 8.53 -0.95 -10.43
CA GLU A 51 7.86 -0.35 -11.59
C GLU A 51 6.53 -1.05 -11.88
N VAL A 52 6.47 -2.38 -11.81
CA VAL A 52 5.20 -3.12 -11.94
C VAL A 52 4.24 -2.72 -10.82
N ALA A 53 4.71 -2.65 -9.58
CA ALA A 53 3.90 -2.20 -8.44
C ALA A 53 3.41 -0.76 -8.61
N GLY A 54 4.25 0.14 -9.13
CA GLY A 54 3.88 1.52 -9.40
C GLY A 54 2.75 1.64 -10.45
N VAL A 55 2.84 0.89 -11.55
CA VAL A 55 1.77 0.85 -12.56
C VAL A 55 0.50 0.23 -12.00
N TRP A 56 0.62 -0.82 -11.19
CA TRP A 56 -0.53 -1.41 -10.51
C TRP A 56 -1.21 -0.45 -9.53
N LEU A 57 -0.43 0.34 -8.78
CA LEU A 57 -0.96 1.43 -7.94
C LEU A 57 -1.70 2.50 -8.77
N MET A 58 -1.20 2.83 -9.96
CA MET A 58 -1.92 3.72 -10.88
C MET A 58 -3.28 3.13 -11.26
N PHE A 59 -3.34 1.84 -11.60
CA PHE A 59 -4.61 1.15 -11.88
C PHE A 59 -5.58 1.26 -10.70
N ILE A 60 -5.15 0.86 -9.50
CA ILE A 60 -6.00 0.89 -8.30
C ILE A 60 -6.52 2.30 -8.03
N THR A 61 -5.64 3.31 -8.13
CA THR A 61 -5.99 4.70 -7.80
C THR A 61 -6.90 5.33 -8.87
N SER A 62 -6.61 5.09 -10.15
CA SER A 62 -7.36 5.67 -11.26
C SER A 62 -8.72 4.99 -11.48
N GLN A 63 -8.79 3.67 -11.31
CA GLN A 63 -10.01 2.91 -11.59
C GLN A 63 -10.86 2.62 -10.34
N GLY A 64 -10.30 2.76 -9.13
CA GLY A 64 -10.97 2.34 -7.90
C GLY A 64 -11.20 0.82 -7.83
N ASP A 65 -10.38 0.05 -8.54
CA ASP A 65 -10.54 -1.40 -8.71
C ASP A 65 -9.32 -2.13 -8.14
N HIS A 66 -9.55 -3.23 -7.43
CA HIS A 66 -8.50 -4.08 -6.83
C HIS A 66 -8.40 -5.47 -7.45
N CYS A 67 -9.19 -5.77 -8.49
CA CYS A 67 -9.22 -7.07 -9.12
C CYS A 67 -7.97 -7.30 -9.97
N LEU A 68 -7.15 -8.30 -9.62
CA LEU A 68 -5.88 -8.58 -10.30
C LEU A 68 -6.07 -8.89 -11.78
N SER A 69 -7.10 -9.65 -12.12
CA SER A 69 -7.38 -10.05 -13.51
C SER A 69 -7.80 -8.89 -14.42
N HIS A 70 -8.15 -7.73 -13.86
CA HIS A 70 -8.52 -6.55 -14.63
C HIS A 70 -7.31 -5.69 -15.02
N VAL A 71 -6.16 -5.86 -14.36
CA VAL A 71 -4.97 -5.02 -14.58
C VAL A 71 -4.37 -5.26 -15.98
N GLN A 72 -4.23 -6.51 -16.38
CA GLN A 72 -3.66 -6.85 -17.69
C GLN A 72 -4.47 -6.29 -18.89
N PRO A 73 -5.80 -6.47 -18.99
CA PRO A 73 -6.60 -5.88 -20.05
C PRO A 73 -6.60 -4.34 -20.01
N TRP A 74 -6.65 -3.73 -18.83
CA TRP A 74 -6.54 -2.28 -18.69
C TRP A 74 -5.20 -1.75 -19.21
N ALA A 75 -4.10 -2.42 -18.87
CA ALA A 75 -2.77 -2.05 -19.35
C ALA A 75 -2.63 -2.24 -20.88
N ALA A 76 -3.24 -3.29 -21.44
CA ALA A 76 -3.21 -3.57 -22.88
C ALA A 76 -3.81 -2.44 -23.73
N GLU A 77 -4.79 -1.71 -23.18
CA GLU A 77 -5.43 -0.57 -23.84
C GLU A 77 -4.64 0.74 -23.71
N ARG A 78 -3.54 0.76 -22.92
CA ARG A 78 -2.78 1.97 -22.54
C ARG A 78 -1.27 1.81 -22.67
N LEU A 79 -0.80 0.90 -23.51
CA LEU A 79 0.62 0.54 -23.60
C LEU A 79 1.54 1.70 -23.96
N SER A 80 1.12 2.57 -24.87
CA SER A 80 1.94 3.73 -25.28
C SER A 80 2.02 4.76 -24.16
N THR A 81 0.89 5.03 -23.50
CA THR A 81 0.80 5.96 -22.38
C THR A 81 1.65 5.47 -21.20
N LEU A 82 1.47 4.20 -20.81
CA LEU A 82 2.23 3.60 -19.71
C LEU A 82 3.73 3.52 -20.03
N SER A 83 4.09 3.16 -21.26
CA SER A 83 5.49 3.13 -21.69
C SER A 83 6.13 4.52 -21.66
N ALA A 84 5.37 5.56 -22.05
CA ALA A 84 5.84 6.94 -21.95
C ALA A 84 6.01 7.40 -20.50
N CYS A 85 5.10 7.02 -19.62
CA CYS A 85 5.21 7.32 -18.18
C CYS A 85 6.44 6.66 -17.55
N VAL A 86 6.63 5.36 -17.78
CA VAL A 86 7.70 4.57 -17.15
C VAL A 86 9.06 4.75 -17.83
N GLY A 87 9.06 5.16 -19.13
CA GLY A 87 10.27 5.29 -19.94
C GLY A 87 10.83 3.95 -20.42
N LYS A 88 10.04 2.88 -20.41
CA LYS A 88 10.41 1.53 -20.81
C LYS A 88 9.31 0.85 -21.63
N PRO A 89 9.63 -0.11 -22.51
CA PRO A 89 8.62 -0.90 -23.19
C PRO A 89 7.82 -1.74 -22.21
N ILE A 90 6.51 -1.67 -22.32
CA ILE A 90 5.53 -2.37 -21.49
C ILE A 90 4.80 -3.41 -22.33
N ARG A 91 4.59 -4.58 -21.75
CA ARG A 91 3.79 -5.65 -22.35
C ARG A 91 2.59 -5.94 -21.47
N PRO A 92 1.43 -6.34 -21.99
CA PRO A 92 0.28 -6.72 -21.18
C PRO A 92 0.62 -7.80 -20.14
N LEU A 93 1.44 -8.80 -20.51
CA LEU A 93 1.87 -9.88 -19.64
C LEU A 93 2.74 -9.42 -18.45
N ASP A 94 3.23 -8.19 -18.45
CA ASP A 94 3.93 -7.65 -17.30
C ASP A 94 2.97 -7.44 -16.10
N PHE A 95 1.65 -7.50 -16.33
CA PHE A 95 0.58 -7.32 -15.35
C PHE A 95 -0.40 -8.51 -15.31
N SER A 96 0.07 -9.72 -15.63
CA SER A 96 -0.77 -10.91 -15.46
C SER A 96 -1.13 -11.10 -13.98
N ASP A 97 -2.30 -11.67 -13.72
CA ASP A 97 -2.80 -11.97 -12.38
C ASP A 97 -1.85 -12.90 -11.61
N ASP A 98 -1.26 -13.91 -12.25
CA ASP A 98 -0.24 -14.76 -11.63
C ASP A 98 0.98 -13.96 -11.15
N ARG A 99 1.45 -13.01 -11.97
CA ARG A 99 2.60 -12.17 -11.61
C ARG A 99 2.27 -11.22 -10.47
N LEU A 100 1.08 -10.63 -10.50
CA LEU A 100 0.62 -9.75 -9.42
C LEU A 100 0.36 -10.53 -8.13
N ALA A 101 -0.15 -11.77 -8.21
CA ALA A 101 -0.30 -12.65 -7.06
C ALA A 101 1.07 -13.00 -6.45
N GLU A 102 2.08 -13.36 -7.25
CA GLU A 102 3.46 -13.55 -6.75
C GLU A 102 3.99 -12.29 -6.05
N MET A 103 3.70 -11.11 -6.60
CA MET A 103 4.09 -9.85 -5.94
C MET A 103 3.43 -9.69 -4.57
N LEU A 104 2.13 -10.02 -4.43
CA LEU A 104 1.44 -9.99 -3.15
C LEU A 104 2.09 -10.93 -2.13
N ASP A 105 2.43 -12.15 -2.53
CA ASP A 105 3.11 -13.12 -1.67
C ASP A 105 4.46 -12.58 -1.15
N ARG A 106 5.15 -11.81 -1.97
CA ARG A 106 6.41 -11.16 -1.57
C ARG A 106 6.18 -9.96 -0.66
N LEU A 107 5.19 -9.12 -0.98
CA LEU A 107 4.81 -7.96 -0.17
C LEU A 107 4.27 -8.34 1.20
N ALA A 108 3.68 -9.54 1.35
CA ALA A 108 3.20 -10.05 2.62
C ALA A 108 4.31 -10.36 3.64
N LYS A 109 5.59 -10.35 3.24
CA LYS A 109 6.72 -10.56 4.15
C LYS A 109 6.95 -9.32 5.00
N THR A 110 6.80 -9.47 6.30
CA THR A 110 6.76 -8.36 7.27
C THR A 110 8.03 -7.51 7.30
N ASP A 111 9.21 -8.15 7.37
CA ASP A 111 10.47 -7.40 7.53
C ASP A 111 10.80 -6.48 6.34
N PRO A 112 10.77 -6.97 5.09
CA PRO A 112 10.97 -6.10 3.93
C PRO A 112 9.92 -4.99 3.84
N TRP A 113 8.65 -5.29 4.17
CA TRP A 113 7.57 -4.31 4.13
C TRP A 113 7.79 -3.17 5.13
N ALA A 114 8.22 -3.44 6.35
CA ALA A 114 8.49 -2.41 7.35
C ALA A 114 9.57 -1.41 6.87
N ALA A 115 10.59 -1.88 6.16
CA ALA A 115 11.60 -1.01 5.57
C ALA A 115 11.04 -0.11 4.46
N VAL A 116 10.17 -0.65 3.61
CA VAL A 116 9.47 0.12 2.57
C VAL A 116 8.58 1.19 3.18
N GLU A 117 7.75 0.82 4.18
CA GLU A 117 6.84 1.74 4.87
C GLU A 117 7.63 2.90 5.51
N THR A 118 8.70 2.61 6.23
CA THR A 118 9.58 3.64 6.81
C THR A 118 10.19 4.53 5.72
N GLY A 119 10.70 3.92 4.63
CA GLY A 119 11.30 4.67 3.53
C GLY A 119 10.30 5.59 2.81
N ILE A 120 9.06 5.15 2.60
CA ILE A 120 7.99 5.98 2.02
C ILE A 120 7.69 7.15 2.96
N ASN A 121 7.54 6.90 4.25
CA ASN A 121 7.26 7.93 5.24
C ASN A 121 8.36 8.98 5.30
N ASP A 122 9.63 8.58 5.30
CA ASP A 122 10.78 9.49 5.26
C ASP A 122 10.74 10.42 4.04
N VAL A 123 10.38 9.87 2.88
CA VAL A 123 10.27 10.67 1.65
C VAL A 123 9.07 11.59 1.71
N VAL A 124 7.90 11.10 2.13
CA VAL A 124 6.67 11.88 2.20
C VAL A 124 6.80 13.05 3.18
N LEU A 125 7.34 12.80 4.38
CA LEU A 125 7.57 13.84 5.38
C LEU A 125 8.48 14.95 4.86
N ARG A 126 9.50 14.61 4.05
CA ARG A 126 10.39 15.59 3.43
C ARG A 126 9.76 16.31 2.25
N VAL A 127 9.11 15.57 1.34
CA VAL A 127 8.53 16.11 0.10
C VAL A 127 7.42 17.11 0.38
N TYR A 128 6.63 16.87 1.41
CA TYR A 128 5.54 17.76 1.83
C TYR A 128 5.92 18.73 2.95
N GLU A 129 7.22 18.80 3.27
CA GLU A 129 7.75 19.70 4.31
C GLU A 129 6.99 19.57 5.65
N LEU A 130 6.48 18.37 5.93
CA LEU A 130 5.84 18.05 7.20
C LEU A 130 6.88 17.95 8.34
N GLY A 131 8.00 18.60 8.13
CA GLY A 131 9.21 18.56 8.91
C GLY A 131 9.01 18.95 10.36
N GLN A 132 9.61 18.16 11.24
CA GLN A 132 9.56 18.27 12.69
C GLN A 132 8.13 18.25 13.25
N PRO A 133 7.40 17.14 13.12
CA PRO A 133 6.06 17.02 13.70
C PRO A 133 6.11 16.89 15.23
N SER A 134 6.99 17.65 15.90
CA SER A 134 7.15 17.57 17.35
C SER A 134 5.87 17.87 18.12
N SER A 135 4.93 18.58 17.51
CA SER A 135 3.66 18.96 18.14
C SER A 135 2.42 18.36 17.46
N ALA A 136 2.56 17.80 16.25
CA ALA A 136 1.42 17.25 15.55
C ALA A 136 0.95 15.95 16.23
N PRO A 137 -0.36 15.80 16.52
CA PRO A 137 -0.89 14.59 17.10
C PRO A 137 -0.80 13.41 16.15
N ILE A 138 -0.61 12.23 16.71
CA ILE A 138 -0.64 10.95 16.00
C ILE A 138 -1.89 10.20 16.48
N ARG A 139 -2.77 9.88 15.54
CA ARG A 139 -3.96 9.10 15.83
C ARG A 139 -3.69 7.64 15.54
N ILE A 140 -4.13 6.79 16.46
CA ILE A 140 -4.07 5.33 16.30
C ILE A 140 -5.48 4.80 16.47
N ASP A 141 -5.96 4.09 15.46
CA ASP A 141 -7.26 3.43 15.49
C ASP A 141 -7.16 2.05 14.83
N SER A 142 -8.09 1.18 15.21
CA SER A 142 -8.21 -0.14 14.63
C SER A 142 -9.58 -0.37 14.04
N THR A 143 -9.62 -1.09 12.93
CA THR A 143 -10.87 -1.55 12.32
C THR A 143 -10.81 -3.04 12.04
N SER A 144 -11.95 -3.66 11.74
CA SER A 144 -12.00 -5.02 11.25
C SER A 144 -12.53 -5.05 9.82
N ALA A 145 -11.93 -5.88 8.99
CA ALA A 145 -12.40 -6.15 7.63
C ALA A 145 -12.88 -7.61 7.56
N LYS A 146 -14.16 -7.80 7.27
CA LYS A 146 -14.78 -9.12 7.13
C LYS A 146 -14.48 -9.73 5.76
N THR A 147 -14.46 -11.04 5.70
CA THR A 147 -14.25 -11.82 4.47
C THR A 147 -15.19 -13.03 4.42
N TYR A 148 -15.33 -13.61 3.24
CA TYR A 148 -15.99 -14.90 3.03
C TYR A 148 -14.98 -16.05 2.86
N ALA A 149 -13.68 -15.78 3.11
CA ALA A 149 -12.67 -16.84 3.14
C ALA A 149 -12.92 -17.81 4.30
N GLU A 150 -12.36 -19.01 4.19
CA GLU A 150 -12.41 -19.99 5.29
C GLU A 150 -11.57 -19.53 6.48
N VAL A 151 -11.99 -19.96 7.68
CA VAL A 151 -11.22 -19.70 8.91
C VAL A 151 -9.96 -20.56 8.86
N ASP A 152 -8.81 -19.90 8.95
CA ASP A 152 -7.53 -20.57 9.15
C ASP A 152 -7.16 -20.52 10.64
N ALA A 153 -7.06 -21.68 11.28
CA ALA A 153 -6.78 -21.78 12.72
C ALA A 153 -5.47 -21.09 13.16
N GLN A 154 -4.52 -20.89 12.25
CA GLN A 154 -3.23 -20.23 12.49
C GLN A 154 -3.03 -18.98 11.64
N GLY A 155 -4.00 -18.65 10.79
CA GLY A 155 -3.92 -17.52 9.86
C GLY A 155 -4.57 -16.24 10.37
N LEU A 156 -4.68 -15.27 9.48
CA LEU A 156 -5.26 -13.95 9.77
C LEU A 156 -6.79 -13.96 9.82
N PHE A 157 -7.44 -14.86 9.04
CA PHE A 157 -8.89 -14.93 8.94
C PHE A 157 -9.48 -15.67 10.12
N GLN A 158 -9.87 -14.94 11.16
CA GLN A 158 -10.37 -15.48 12.41
C GLN A 158 -11.76 -14.94 12.73
N LEU A 159 -12.58 -15.77 13.39
CA LEU A 159 -13.80 -15.28 14.03
C LEU A 159 -13.43 -14.46 15.26
N GLY A 160 -14.09 -13.32 15.42
CA GLY A 160 -13.81 -12.41 16.54
C GLY A 160 -14.92 -11.39 16.76
N HIS A 161 -14.66 -10.43 17.64
CA HIS A 161 -15.60 -9.34 17.85
C HIS A 161 -15.65 -8.47 16.59
N SER A 162 -16.80 -8.50 15.90
CA SER A 162 -17.02 -7.75 14.68
C SER A 162 -17.60 -6.38 14.97
N LYS A 163 -16.92 -5.32 14.53
CA LYS A 163 -17.43 -3.93 14.58
C LYS A 163 -18.66 -3.76 13.65
N ASP A 164 -18.80 -4.62 12.64
CA ASP A 164 -19.91 -4.62 11.66
C ASP A 164 -21.09 -5.52 12.08
N HIS A 165 -21.10 -6.03 13.31
CA HIS A 165 -22.13 -6.94 13.81
C HIS A 165 -22.31 -8.25 12.99
N ARG A 166 -21.21 -8.75 12.40
CA ARG A 166 -21.15 -10.01 11.65
C ARG A 166 -20.15 -10.99 12.30
N PRO A 167 -20.44 -11.47 13.52
CA PRO A 167 -19.57 -12.42 14.22
C PRO A 167 -19.52 -13.80 13.55
N ASP A 168 -20.41 -14.04 12.60
CA ASP A 168 -20.52 -15.25 11.78
C ASP A 168 -19.49 -15.28 10.64
N LEU A 169 -18.86 -14.15 10.31
CA LEU A 169 -17.86 -14.06 9.25
C LEU A 169 -16.44 -13.95 9.82
N PRO A 170 -15.48 -14.65 9.19
CA PRO A 170 -14.07 -14.41 9.46
C PRO A 170 -13.68 -12.97 9.13
N GLN A 171 -12.75 -12.45 9.88
CA GLN A 171 -12.26 -11.08 9.71
C GLN A 171 -10.78 -11.01 9.97
N VAL A 172 -10.17 -9.93 9.50
CA VAL A 172 -8.84 -9.47 9.92
C VAL A 172 -8.99 -8.18 10.69
N LYS A 173 -8.05 -7.88 11.57
CA LYS A 173 -7.99 -6.59 12.25
C LYS A 173 -6.85 -5.77 11.67
N ILE A 174 -7.13 -4.51 11.38
CA ILE A 174 -6.19 -3.55 10.82
C ILE A 174 -6.03 -2.41 11.82
N SER A 175 -4.82 -2.16 12.29
CA SER A 175 -4.46 -0.97 13.05
C SER A 175 -3.76 0.01 12.14
N LEU A 176 -4.14 1.27 12.20
CA LEU A 176 -3.59 2.35 11.39
C LEU A 176 -3.17 3.51 12.29
N SER A 177 -1.94 4.00 12.09
CA SER A 177 -1.48 5.25 12.69
C SER A 177 -1.45 6.35 11.63
N THR A 178 -1.95 7.53 11.98
CA THR A 178 -1.96 8.68 11.08
C THR A 178 -1.43 9.93 11.75
N LEU A 179 -0.79 10.81 10.96
CA LEU A 179 -0.26 12.10 11.40
C LEU A 179 -1.23 13.22 11.04
N ASP A 180 -1.65 14.01 12.03
CA ASP A 180 -2.45 15.21 11.84
C ASP A 180 -1.60 16.37 11.26
N PRO A 181 -2.22 17.37 10.60
CA PRO A 181 -3.66 17.50 10.35
C PRO A 181 -4.12 16.78 9.07
N LEU A 182 -3.21 16.22 8.29
CA LEU A 182 -3.54 15.63 6.98
C LEU A 182 -4.10 14.20 7.07
N GLY A 183 -4.05 13.57 8.25
CA GLY A 183 -4.38 12.15 8.38
C GLY A 183 -3.41 11.26 7.59
N LEU A 184 -2.13 11.70 7.47
CA LEU A 184 -1.13 10.97 6.71
C LEU A 184 -0.85 9.61 7.34
N PRO A 185 -1.08 8.49 6.64
CA PRO A 185 -0.75 7.16 7.15
C PRO A 185 0.75 7.04 7.47
N LEU A 186 1.07 6.57 8.66
CA LEU A 186 2.45 6.33 9.10
C LEU A 186 2.76 4.84 9.14
N THR A 187 1.93 4.07 9.84
CA THR A 187 2.12 2.63 10.01
C THR A 187 0.81 1.89 9.87
N THR A 188 0.87 0.70 9.30
CA THR A 188 -0.27 -0.21 9.17
C THR A 188 0.11 -1.58 9.71
N THR A 189 -0.68 -2.11 10.63
CA THR A 189 -0.50 -3.46 11.19
C THR A 189 -1.74 -4.29 10.93
N VAL A 190 -1.56 -5.48 10.37
CA VAL A 190 -2.64 -6.46 10.13
C VAL A 190 -2.43 -7.64 11.07
N VAL A 191 -3.46 -7.99 11.83
CA VAL A 191 -3.43 -9.11 12.77
C VAL A 191 -4.70 -9.98 12.64
N GLY A 192 -4.68 -11.14 13.26
CA GLY A 192 -5.84 -12.04 13.28
C GLY A 192 -7.08 -11.37 13.84
N GLY A 193 -8.24 -11.68 13.24
CA GLY A 193 -9.51 -11.05 13.60
C GLY A 193 -9.98 -11.31 15.03
N ASN A 194 -9.39 -12.28 15.72
CA ASN A 194 -9.65 -12.61 17.12
C ASN A 194 -8.79 -11.80 18.12
N CYS A 195 -7.83 -10.99 17.64
CA CYS A 195 -7.00 -10.15 18.52
C CYS A 195 -7.82 -9.07 19.21
N ALA A 196 -7.54 -8.82 20.49
CA ALA A 196 -8.04 -7.64 21.19
C ALA A 196 -7.36 -6.35 20.66
N ASP A 197 -7.97 -5.18 20.88
CA ASP A 197 -7.38 -3.91 20.45
C ASP A 197 -6.29 -3.43 21.40
N ASP A 198 -6.48 -3.62 22.72
CA ASP A 198 -5.60 -3.09 23.75
C ASP A 198 -4.12 -3.43 23.56
N PRO A 199 -3.71 -4.68 23.25
CA PRO A 199 -2.31 -5.02 23.06
C PRO A 199 -1.69 -4.45 21.77
N LEU A 200 -2.48 -3.87 20.85
CA LEU A 200 -1.96 -3.33 19.60
C LEU A 200 -1.32 -1.94 19.77
N TYR A 201 -1.72 -1.15 20.79
CA TYR A 201 -1.28 0.24 20.92
C TYR A 201 0.22 0.38 21.16
N VAL A 202 0.79 -0.35 22.12
CA VAL A 202 2.22 -0.23 22.45
C VAL A 202 3.13 -0.63 21.29
N PRO A 203 2.91 -1.77 20.60
CA PRO A 203 3.68 -2.11 19.40
C PRO A 203 3.54 -1.06 18.31
N GLU A 204 2.34 -0.53 18.08
CA GLU A 204 2.09 0.48 17.05
C GLU A 204 2.81 1.79 17.37
N ILE A 205 2.76 2.27 18.63
CA ILE A 205 3.51 3.45 19.06
C ILE A 205 5.01 3.26 18.84
N LYS A 206 5.56 2.08 19.14
CA LYS A 206 6.99 1.79 18.88
C LYS A 206 7.34 1.88 17.39
N ARG A 207 6.50 1.35 16.52
CA ARG A 207 6.71 1.47 15.06
C ARG A 207 6.66 2.93 14.60
N VAL A 208 5.67 3.68 15.07
CA VAL A 208 5.56 5.12 14.79
C VAL A 208 6.83 5.85 15.24
N GLN A 209 7.33 5.56 16.43
CA GLN A 209 8.56 6.17 16.95
C GLN A 209 9.79 5.88 16.09
N GLN A 210 9.86 4.71 15.46
CA GLN A 210 10.92 4.37 14.49
C GLN A 210 10.86 5.26 13.25
N THR A 211 9.66 5.70 12.86
CA THR A 211 9.43 6.52 11.67
C THR A 211 9.60 8.02 11.94
N VAL A 212 9.01 8.53 13.03
CA VAL A 212 8.94 9.98 13.30
C VAL A 212 9.80 10.42 14.49
N GLY A 213 10.59 9.51 15.07
CA GLY A 213 11.44 9.76 16.24
C GLY A 213 10.71 9.67 17.57
N VAL A 214 11.52 9.57 18.64
CA VAL A 214 11.07 9.40 20.03
C VAL A 214 10.97 10.74 20.71
N GLY A 215 9.94 11.23 21.15
CA GLY A 215 9.87 12.40 22.03
C GLY A 215 8.89 13.47 21.62
N GLY A 216 8.26 14.08 22.59
CA GLY A 216 7.36 15.21 22.42
C GLY A 216 6.09 14.93 21.61
N LYS A 217 5.75 13.66 21.33
CA LYS A 217 4.58 13.28 20.51
C LYS A 217 3.35 13.12 21.39
N THR A 218 2.22 13.60 20.90
CA THR A 218 0.90 13.32 21.47
C THR A 218 0.23 12.20 20.69
N TYR A 219 -0.13 11.12 21.39
CA TYR A 219 -0.87 10.01 20.80
C TYR A 219 -2.34 10.10 21.19
N ILE A 220 -3.22 9.91 20.23
CA ILE A 220 -4.67 9.94 20.38
C ILE A 220 -5.23 8.60 19.88
N GLY A 221 -5.97 7.93 20.73
CA GLY A 221 -6.70 6.69 20.40
C GLY A 221 -8.07 6.67 21.06
N ASP A 222 -8.80 5.58 20.90
CA ASP A 222 -10.07 5.35 21.56
C ASP A 222 -9.87 5.04 23.07
N CYS A 223 -10.96 4.78 23.80
CA CYS A 223 -10.91 4.51 25.24
C CYS A 223 -10.05 3.28 25.61
N LYS A 224 -9.85 2.34 24.69
CA LYS A 224 -9.02 1.15 24.91
C LYS A 224 -7.53 1.47 24.99
N MET A 225 -7.09 2.55 24.31
CA MET A 225 -5.73 3.07 24.49
C MET A 225 -5.46 3.50 25.95
N GLY A 226 -6.51 3.81 26.72
CA GLY A 226 -6.43 4.12 28.14
C GLY A 226 -6.27 2.91 29.06
N ALA A 227 -6.11 1.69 28.55
CA ALA A 227 -5.85 0.49 29.34
C ALA A 227 -4.62 0.64 30.25
N LEU A 228 -4.63 -0.03 31.40
CA LEU A 228 -3.56 0.11 32.39
C LEU A 228 -2.17 -0.22 31.84
N GLU A 229 -2.09 -1.26 31.01
CA GLU A 229 -0.84 -1.70 30.39
C GLU A 229 -0.26 -0.64 29.44
N THR A 230 -1.12 0.00 28.64
CA THR A 230 -0.70 1.08 27.74
C THR A 230 -0.25 2.31 28.52
N ARG A 231 -0.93 2.63 29.64
CA ARG A 231 -0.58 3.79 30.48
C ARG A 231 0.66 3.57 31.34
N ALA A 232 0.98 2.32 31.63
CA ALA A 232 2.17 1.96 32.42
C ALA A 232 3.46 1.95 31.60
N TRP A 233 3.34 1.94 30.29
CA TRP A 233 4.44 1.99 29.33
C TRP A 233 4.83 3.43 29.01
#